data_b08e35677fdad11feabfa2139fcda83a
#
_entry.id   b08e35677fdad11feabfa2139fcda83a
#
_cell.length_a   1.000
_cell.length_b   1.000
_cell.length_c   1.000
_cell.angle_alpha   90.00
_cell.angle_beta   90.00
_cell.angle_gamma   90.00
#
_symmetry.space_group_name_H-M   'P 1'
#
loop_
_entity.id
_entity.type
_entity.pdbx_description
1 polymer ?
#
loop_
_entity_poly.entity_id
_entity_poly.type
_entity_poly.pdbx_seq_one_letter_code
_entity_poly.pdbx_strand_id
1 'polypeptide(L)'
;MVNEYFNRRSFLRSATTGVVGAIAGGMSVANSARADVSWDAGAASESGARRGNLIGVSSYSFWHFDEDVSAPMDACLRKAAEMGFDAFEVLEQQLDRTDLSYLHNLRREALKSGISLNCMSTHQTFVRADKDERKANIAKTEHSIDVANEMGIPAIRVNTGRWDYWGSFDALMEHRGIEKPLEGHTDDEAFGWCVEAFEELVQYAEHRGVTLCLENHWGMARTAKGLLRILNAVDSPWLGCMLDTGNFLDDTMEQMEAIMPRATFVQAKTYYGGGVWYELPIDYAKIGELFRKYKYRGYVSLEFEGKEAADVAVPKSLALLRKNFYF
;
A
#
# COMPACT_ATOMS: atom_id res chain seq x y z
N MET A 1 -18.63 39.15 -8.29
CA MET A 1 -18.78 38.31 -9.48
C MET A 1 -19.00 36.89 -9.01
N VAL A 2 -20.20 36.40 -9.19
CA VAL A 2 -20.72 35.15 -8.60
C VAL A 2 -20.26 33.99 -9.47
N ASN A 3 -19.58 33.02 -8.88
CA ASN A 3 -19.13 31.80 -9.55
C ASN A 3 -20.28 30.78 -9.54
N GLU A 4 -20.86 30.49 -10.70
CA GLU A 4 -21.89 29.46 -10.87
C GLU A 4 -21.23 28.07 -10.83
N TYR A 5 -21.50 27.33 -9.77
CA TYR A 5 -21.20 25.90 -9.70
C TYR A 5 -22.21 25.12 -10.54
N PHE A 6 -21.77 24.53 -11.65
CA PHE A 6 -22.53 23.58 -12.46
C PHE A 6 -22.86 22.32 -11.64
N ASN A 7 -24.14 22.19 -11.30
CA ASN A 7 -24.65 21.04 -10.52
C ASN A 7 -25.05 19.90 -11.46
N ARG A 8 -24.31 18.80 -11.45
CA ARG A 8 -24.56 17.58 -12.26
C ARG A 8 -25.95 16.93 -12.09
N ARG A 9 -26.75 17.33 -11.11
CA ARG A 9 -28.10 16.81 -10.89
C ARG A 9 -29.16 17.38 -11.81
N SER A 10 -28.89 18.45 -12.55
CA SER A 10 -29.88 19.07 -13.47
C SER A 10 -29.93 18.46 -14.87
N PHE A 11 -28.92 17.67 -15.26
CA PHE A 11 -28.84 17.08 -16.60
C PHE A 11 -29.74 15.85 -16.79
N LEU A 12 -30.14 15.15 -15.73
CA LEU A 12 -30.97 13.93 -15.81
C LEU A 12 -32.48 14.17 -15.71
N ARG A 13 -32.95 15.42 -15.57
CA ARG A 13 -34.39 15.72 -15.46
C ARG A 13 -35.04 16.32 -16.72
N SER A 14 -34.34 16.54 -17.81
CA SER A 14 -34.86 17.17 -19.02
C SER A 14 -35.20 16.22 -20.17
N ALA A 15 -35.20 14.91 -19.95
CA ALA A 15 -35.44 13.92 -21.01
C ALA A 15 -36.80 13.17 -20.91
N THR A 16 -37.78 13.67 -20.14
CA THR A 16 -39.10 13.03 -20.07
C THR A 16 -40.21 14.06 -20.01
N THR A 17 -40.53 14.71 -21.13
CA THR A 17 -41.90 15.28 -21.36
C THR A 17 -42.09 15.59 -22.85
N GLY A 18 -43.07 14.93 -23.46
CA GLY A 18 -43.65 15.18 -24.79
C GLY A 18 -43.36 14.00 -25.76
N VAL A 19 -44.30 13.21 -26.20
CA VAL A 19 -45.58 13.50 -26.88
C VAL A 19 -46.45 12.26 -26.78
N VAL A 20 -47.68 12.42 -26.31
CA VAL A 20 -48.80 11.48 -26.55
C VAL A 20 -49.45 11.87 -27.86
N GLY A 21 -49.39 11.02 -28.86
CA GLY A 21 -50.14 11.14 -30.10
C GLY A 21 -50.55 9.74 -30.57
N ALA A 22 -51.83 9.42 -30.40
CA ALA A 22 -52.40 8.16 -30.87
C ALA A 22 -52.56 8.16 -32.38
N ILE A 23 -52.01 7.16 -33.06
CA ILE A 23 -52.51 6.72 -34.37
C ILE A 23 -52.57 5.18 -34.35
N ALA A 24 -53.79 4.66 -34.48
CA ALA A 24 -54.03 3.25 -34.69
C ALA A 24 -53.66 2.87 -36.14
N GLY A 25 -52.77 1.94 -36.30
CA GLY A 25 -52.41 1.35 -37.58
C GLY A 25 -51.63 0.07 -37.31
N GLY A 26 -52.26 -1.09 -37.54
CA GLY A 26 -51.64 -2.39 -37.33
C GLY A 26 -50.41 -2.57 -38.22
N MET A 27 -49.31 -2.88 -37.60
CA MET A 27 -48.15 -3.44 -38.28
C MET A 27 -47.54 -4.55 -37.41
N SER A 28 -47.42 -5.70 -38.04
CA SER A 28 -46.77 -6.91 -37.58
C SER A 28 -45.43 -6.60 -36.90
N VAL A 29 -45.35 -6.93 -35.63
CA VAL A 29 -44.07 -6.87 -34.88
C VAL A 29 -43.21 -8.04 -35.36
N ALA A 30 -42.28 -7.76 -36.24
CA ALA A 30 -41.17 -8.67 -36.48
C ALA A 30 -40.36 -8.80 -35.19
N ASN A 31 -40.35 -10.00 -34.64
CA ASN A 31 -39.53 -10.39 -33.49
C ASN A 31 -38.06 -10.23 -33.89
N SER A 32 -37.47 -9.08 -33.56
CA SER A 32 -36.01 -8.95 -33.66
C SER A 32 -35.41 -9.85 -32.58
N ALA A 33 -34.92 -11.00 -32.99
CA ALA A 33 -34.09 -11.86 -32.18
C ALA A 33 -33.01 -10.98 -31.54
N ARG A 34 -33.04 -10.83 -30.22
CA ARG A 34 -31.87 -10.44 -29.42
C ARG A 34 -30.82 -11.49 -29.74
N ALA A 35 -29.76 -11.08 -30.42
CA ALA A 35 -28.56 -11.87 -30.46
C ALA A 35 -28.11 -12.00 -29.00
N ASP A 36 -28.40 -13.15 -28.39
CA ASP A 36 -27.70 -13.58 -27.19
C ASP A 36 -26.22 -13.66 -27.59
N VAL A 37 -25.46 -12.63 -27.23
CA VAL A 37 -24.02 -12.73 -27.20
C VAL A 37 -23.71 -13.68 -26.06
N SER A 38 -23.82 -14.99 -26.34
CA SER A 38 -23.21 -15.98 -25.50
C SER A 38 -21.71 -15.70 -25.56
N TRP A 39 -21.17 -15.16 -24.48
CA TRP A 39 -19.74 -15.27 -24.21
C TRP A 39 -19.50 -16.77 -24.03
N ASP A 40 -19.16 -17.41 -25.14
CA ASP A 40 -18.62 -18.73 -25.13
C ASP A 40 -17.37 -18.64 -24.26
N ALA A 41 -17.47 -19.08 -23.00
CA ALA A 41 -16.34 -19.39 -22.17
C ALA A 41 -15.71 -20.66 -22.79
N GLY A 42 -15.39 -20.55 -24.09
CA GLY A 42 -14.55 -21.49 -24.80
C GLY A 42 -13.30 -21.62 -23.94
N ALA A 43 -13.00 -22.83 -23.55
CA ALA A 43 -11.87 -23.23 -22.74
C ALA A 43 -10.68 -22.34 -23.09
N ALA A 44 -10.47 -21.27 -22.31
CA ALA A 44 -9.28 -20.48 -22.36
C ALA A 44 -8.17 -21.50 -22.13
N SER A 45 -7.38 -21.75 -23.15
CA SER A 45 -6.20 -22.58 -23.05
C SER A 45 -5.48 -22.12 -21.81
N GLU A 46 -5.16 -23.01 -20.89
CA GLU A 46 -4.54 -22.73 -19.58
C GLU A 46 -3.19 -21.96 -19.68
N SER A 47 -2.78 -21.57 -20.87
CA SER A 47 -1.47 -20.98 -21.21
C SER A 47 -1.39 -19.46 -21.18
N GLY A 48 -2.42 -18.71 -20.74
CA GLY A 48 -2.42 -17.24 -20.84
C GLY A 48 -2.89 -16.47 -19.58
N ALA A 49 -3.46 -17.12 -18.59
CA ALA A 49 -3.88 -16.44 -17.38
C ALA A 49 -2.65 -16.19 -16.49
N ARG A 50 -2.32 -14.93 -16.24
CA ARG A 50 -1.30 -14.53 -15.26
C ARG A 50 -1.69 -15.10 -13.90
N ARG A 51 -0.95 -16.11 -13.43
CA ARG A 51 -1.24 -16.85 -12.22
C ARG A 51 -0.28 -16.43 -11.12
N GLY A 52 -0.37 -15.21 -10.62
CA GLY A 52 0.56 -14.79 -9.58
C GLY A 52 0.26 -13.38 -9.07
N ASN A 53 1.06 -12.97 -8.11
CA ASN A 53 0.97 -11.63 -7.56
C ASN A 53 1.59 -10.60 -8.50
N LEU A 54 1.02 -9.41 -8.55
CA LEU A 54 1.64 -8.25 -9.21
C LEU A 54 2.84 -7.80 -8.38
N ILE A 55 3.99 -7.60 -9.04
CA ILE A 55 5.22 -7.19 -8.37
C ILE A 55 5.44 -5.70 -8.53
N GLY A 56 5.42 -4.97 -7.41
CA GLY A 56 5.76 -3.56 -7.33
C GLY A 56 7.19 -3.35 -6.86
N VAL A 57 7.60 -2.08 -6.83
CA VAL A 57 8.86 -1.63 -6.23
C VAL A 57 8.65 -0.30 -5.51
N SER A 58 9.18 -0.18 -4.29
CA SER A 58 9.22 1.07 -3.55
C SER A 58 10.33 1.98 -4.09
N SER A 59 10.04 3.28 -4.20
CA SER A 59 11.03 4.30 -4.57
C SER A 59 12.23 4.33 -3.62
N TYR A 60 12.03 3.90 -2.36
CA TYR A 60 13.11 3.67 -1.40
C TYR A 60 14.25 2.80 -1.97
N SER A 61 13.92 1.78 -2.76
CA SER A 61 14.88 0.85 -3.37
C SER A 61 15.93 1.52 -4.27
N PHE A 62 15.70 2.76 -4.68
CA PHE A 62 16.59 3.57 -5.51
C PHE A 62 17.30 4.67 -4.73
N TRP A 63 16.85 4.97 -3.50
CA TRP A 63 17.30 6.13 -2.73
C TRP A 63 17.98 5.75 -1.40
N HIS A 64 17.41 4.84 -0.62
CA HIS A 64 17.89 4.38 0.70
C HIS A 64 18.12 5.52 1.72
N PHE A 65 17.42 6.65 1.61
CA PHE A 65 17.70 7.87 2.38
C PHE A 65 19.13 8.41 2.19
N ASP A 66 19.80 8.06 1.10
CA ASP A 66 21.14 8.54 0.79
C ASP A 66 21.05 9.98 0.22
N GLU A 67 21.52 10.96 0.99
CA GLU A 67 21.48 12.37 0.63
C GLU A 67 22.37 12.70 -0.59
N ASP A 68 23.37 11.88 -0.86
CA ASP A 68 24.27 12.02 -2.02
C ASP A 68 23.65 11.46 -3.32
N VAL A 69 22.56 10.69 -3.19
CA VAL A 69 21.85 10.10 -4.33
C VAL A 69 20.68 10.96 -4.78
N SER A 70 20.82 11.57 -5.96
CA SER A 70 19.69 12.23 -6.60
C SER A 70 18.74 11.20 -7.20
N ALA A 71 17.60 10.98 -6.58
CA ALA A 71 16.56 10.05 -7.00
C ALA A 71 15.19 10.72 -7.12
N PRO A 72 14.96 11.61 -8.13
CA PRO A 72 13.68 12.24 -8.34
C PRO A 72 12.58 11.21 -8.56
N MET A 73 11.41 11.43 -7.98
CA MET A 73 10.31 10.46 -7.96
C MET A 73 9.88 10.00 -9.36
N ASP A 74 9.79 10.92 -10.31
CA ASP A 74 9.44 10.62 -11.70
C ASP A 74 10.52 9.80 -12.44
N ALA A 75 11.79 9.99 -12.09
CA ALA A 75 12.89 9.18 -12.62
C ALA A 75 12.86 7.76 -12.06
N CYS A 76 12.63 7.59 -10.74
CA CYS A 76 12.46 6.29 -10.11
C CYS A 76 11.26 5.53 -10.72
N LEU A 77 10.14 6.22 -10.95
CA LEU A 77 8.95 5.65 -11.56
C LEU A 77 9.21 5.13 -12.99
N ARG A 78 9.85 5.94 -13.84
CA ARG A 78 10.21 5.50 -15.20
C ARG A 78 11.17 4.32 -15.18
N LYS A 79 12.17 4.36 -14.32
CA LYS A 79 13.14 3.28 -14.14
C LYS A 79 12.46 1.97 -13.71
N ALA A 80 11.52 2.04 -12.79
CA ALA A 80 10.71 0.88 -12.37
C ALA A 80 9.91 0.29 -13.55
N ALA A 81 9.28 1.14 -14.37
CA ALA A 81 8.54 0.71 -15.54
C ALA A 81 9.47 0.07 -16.61
N GLU A 82 10.63 0.66 -16.87
CA GLU A 82 11.64 0.13 -17.81
C GLU A 82 12.19 -1.22 -17.35
N MET A 83 12.38 -1.44 -16.04
CA MET A 83 12.77 -2.72 -15.45
C MET A 83 11.65 -3.76 -15.53
N GLY A 84 10.41 -3.34 -15.83
CA GLY A 84 9.26 -4.19 -16.04
C GLY A 84 8.47 -4.51 -14.77
N PHE A 85 8.54 -3.70 -13.72
CA PHE A 85 7.65 -3.83 -12.58
C PHE A 85 6.19 -3.56 -12.96
N ASP A 86 5.25 -4.19 -12.28
CA ASP A 86 3.82 -4.03 -12.49
C ASP A 86 3.25 -2.81 -11.77
N ALA A 87 3.91 -2.40 -10.68
CA ALA A 87 3.48 -1.30 -9.84
C ALA A 87 4.66 -0.55 -9.21
N PHE A 88 4.36 0.67 -8.76
CA PHE A 88 5.31 1.55 -8.11
C PHE A 88 4.74 2.06 -6.78
N GLU A 89 5.49 1.89 -5.72
CA GLU A 89 5.19 2.39 -4.40
C GLU A 89 5.97 3.68 -4.14
N VAL A 90 5.26 4.70 -3.70
CA VAL A 90 5.83 6.02 -3.43
C VAL A 90 6.27 6.10 -1.96
N LEU A 91 7.53 6.42 -1.70
CA LEU A 91 7.93 6.82 -0.36
C LEU A 91 7.64 8.32 -0.17
N GLU A 92 6.71 8.66 0.74
CA GLU A 92 6.27 10.04 0.96
C GLU A 92 7.43 11.01 1.25
N GLN A 93 8.39 10.58 2.06
CA GLN A 93 9.57 11.40 2.44
C GLN A 93 10.48 11.77 1.25
N GLN A 94 10.35 11.08 0.13
CA GLN A 94 11.09 11.35 -1.10
C GLN A 94 10.36 12.33 -2.01
N LEU A 95 9.11 12.72 -1.70
CA LEU A 95 8.40 13.73 -2.46
C LEU A 95 8.96 15.13 -2.16
N ASP A 96 9.46 15.81 -3.18
CA ASP A 96 9.98 17.19 -3.04
C ASP A 96 8.88 18.19 -2.67
N ARG A 97 7.64 17.89 -3.05
CA ARG A 97 6.47 18.75 -2.87
C ARG A 97 5.17 17.95 -3.05
N THR A 98 4.07 18.52 -2.57
CA THR A 98 2.73 17.90 -2.60
C THR A 98 1.67 18.81 -3.24
N ASP A 99 2.06 19.77 -4.07
CA ASP A 99 1.09 20.56 -4.82
C ASP A 99 0.39 19.71 -5.90
N LEU A 100 -0.86 20.01 -6.18
CA LEU A 100 -1.71 19.21 -7.09
C LEU A 100 -1.10 19.04 -8.49
N SER A 101 -0.42 20.07 -9.01
CA SER A 101 0.19 19.99 -10.34
C SER A 101 1.28 18.93 -10.39
N TYR A 102 2.10 18.84 -9.35
CA TYR A 102 3.15 17.83 -9.24
C TYR A 102 2.56 16.42 -9.07
N LEU A 103 1.63 16.24 -8.13
CA LEU A 103 0.98 14.95 -7.89
C LEU A 103 0.26 14.41 -9.13
N HIS A 104 -0.50 15.27 -9.82
CA HIS A 104 -1.19 14.90 -11.06
C HIS A 104 -0.23 14.60 -12.20
N ASN A 105 0.94 15.25 -12.26
CA ASN A 105 1.97 14.93 -13.23
C ASN A 105 2.59 13.56 -12.97
N LEU A 106 2.88 13.19 -11.73
CA LEU A 106 3.35 11.85 -11.38
C LEU A 106 2.32 10.77 -11.76
N ARG A 107 1.04 11.00 -11.44
CA ARG A 107 -0.06 10.10 -11.83
C ARG A 107 -0.15 9.94 -13.35
N ARG A 108 -0.02 11.02 -14.09
CA ARG A 108 -0.02 11.01 -15.57
C ARG A 108 1.21 10.28 -16.13
N GLU A 109 2.37 10.45 -15.50
CA GLU A 109 3.60 9.76 -15.91
C GLU A 109 3.48 8.24 -15.67
N ALA A 110 2.91 7.82 -14.54
CA ALA A 110 2.63 6.42 -14.26
C ALA A 110 1.72 5.80 -15.34
N LEU A 111 0.64 6.50 -15.71
CA LEU A 111 -0.27 6.06 -16.77
C LEU A 111 0.46 5.91 -18.12
N LYS A 112 1.30 6.87 -18.51
CA LYS A 112 2.06 6.83 -19.75
C LYS A 112 3.11 5.72 -19.78
N SER A 113 3.70 5.44 -18.64
CA SER A 113 4.70 4.37 -18.48
C SER A 113 4.08 2.99 -18.33
N GLY A 114 2.74 2.88 -18.24
CA GLY A 114 2.04 1.62 -18.10
C GLY A 114 2.26 0.93 -16.74
N ILE A 115 2.59 1.70 -15.68
CA ILE A 115 2.82 1.19 -14.33
C ILE A 115 1.74 1.71 -13.37
N SER A 116 1.27 0.87 -12.45
CA SER A 116 0.26 1.27 -11.46
C SER A 116 0.91 1.91 -10.23
N LEU A 117 0.34 3.00 -9.71
CA LEU A 117 0.67 3.46 -8.36
C LEU A 117 -0.15 2.63 -7.37
N ASN A 118 0.50 1.83 -6.52
CA ASN A 118 -0.17 0.82 -5.70
C ASN A 118 -0.22 1.14 -4.20
N CYS A 119 0.77 1.86 -3.68
CA CYS A 119 0.86 2.23 -2.27
C CYS A 119 1.70 3.50 -2.11
N MET A 120 1.50 4.21 -1.00
CA MET A 120 2.42 5.24 -0.53
C MET A 120 2.90 4.91 0.89
N SER A 121 4.20 4.75 1.04
CA SER A 121 4.82 4.49 2.36
C SER A 121 4.97 5.78 3.14
N THR A 122 4.36 5.82 4.32
CA THR A 122 4.36 6.96 5.22
C THR A 122 4.92 6.58 6.59
N HIS A 123 5.29 7.55 7.41
CA HIS A 123 5.85 7.31 8.73
C HIS A 123 5.08 8.09 9.78
N GLN A 124 4.43 7.37 10.71
CA GLN A 124 3.71 7.90 11.84
C GLN A 124 4.39 7.54 13.15
N THR A 125 4.04 8.27 14.21
CA THR A 125 4.47 7.98 15.56
C THR A 125 3.38 8.35 16.56
N PHE A 126 2.43 7.41 16.78
CA PHE A 126 1.34 7.56 17.73
C PHE A 126 1.77 7.19 19.16
N VAL A 127 2.89 6.47 19.32
CA VAL A 127 3.47 6.15 20.63
C VAL A 127 4.18 7.39 21.15
N ARG A 128 3.39 8.33 21.68
CA ARG A 128 3.84 9.60 22.28
C ARG A 128 3.02 9.88 23.54
N ALA A 129 3.70 10.19 24.64
CA ALA A 129 3.03 10.56 25.90
C ALA A 129 2.22 11.85 25.74
N ASP A 130 2.73 12.81 25.00
CA ASP A 130 2.07 14.09 24.70
C ASP A 130 0.88 13.90 23.74
N LYS A 131 -0.29 14.36 24.20
CA LYS A 131 -1.53 14.26 23.42
C LYS A 131 -1.53 15.16 22.17
N ASP A 132 -0.89 16.30 22.23
CA ASP A 132 -0.88 17.24 21.11
C ASP A 132 0.09 16.73 20.02
N GLU A 133 1.19 16.06 20.40
CA GLU A 133 2.03 15.34 19.42
C GLU A 133 1.24 14.22 18.73
N ARG A 134 0.42 13.46 19.45
CA ARG A 134 -0.43 12.41 18.82
C ARG A 134 -1.42 13.01 17.83
N LYS A 135 -2.10 14.11 18.19
CA LYS A 135 -3.00 14.83 17.28
C LYS A 135 -2.29 15.37 16.04
N ALA A 136 -1.08 15.91 16.21
CA ALA A 136 -0.28 16.38 15.09
C ALA A 136 0.08 15.23 14.12
N ASN A 137 0.36 14.03 14.64
CA ASN A 137 0.60 12.85 13.83
C ASN A 137 -0.68 12.34 13.12
N ILE A 138 -1.85 12.44 13.74
CA ILE A 138 -3.14 12.13 13.10
C ILE A 138 -3.36 13.11 11.93
N ALA A 139 -3.26 14.42 12.16
CA ALA A 139 -3.43 15.44 11.12
C ALA A 139 -2.42 15.29 9.97
N LYS A 140 -1.17 14.94 10.27
CA LYS A 140 -0.16 14.60 9.26
C LYS A 140 -0.61 13.39 8.43
N THR A 141 -1.16 12.36 9.06
CA THR A 141 -1.61 11.15 8.36
C THR A 141 -2.83 11.42 7.48
N GLU A 142 -3.77 12.26 7.92
CA GLU A 142 -4.89 12.74 7.09
C GLU A 142 -4.37 13.45 5.84
N HIS A 143 -3.35 14.30 5.97
CA HIS A 143 -2.70 14.93 4.82
C HIS A 143 -2.08 13.88 3.87
N SER A 144 -1.40 12.87 4.41
CA SER A 144 -0.86 11.77 3.59
C SER A 144 -1.96 11.00 2.86
N ILE A 145 -3.12 10.79 3.49
CA ILE A 145 -4.31 10.18 2.84
C ILE A 145 -4.80 11.06 1.68
N ASP A 146 -4.85 12.39 1.85
CA ASP A 146 -5.23 13.32 0.79
C ASP A 146 -4.24 13.27 -0.39
N VAL A 147 -2.93 13.26 -0.11
CA VAL A 147 -1.88 13.13 -1.14
C VAL A 147 -2.04 11.83 -1.92
N ALA A 148 -2.26 10.71 -1.23
CA ALA A 148 -2.50 9.41 -1.87
C ALA A 148 -3.76 9.44 -2.77
N ASN A 149 -4.85 10.00 -2.28
CA ASN A 149 -6.09 10.15 -3.04
C ASN A 149 -5.89 10.98 -4.33
N GLU A 150 -5.19 12.12 -4.25
CA GLU A 150 -4.90 12.97 -5.42
C GLU A 150 -4.02 12.25 -6.46
N MET A 151 -3.09 11.41 -6.01
CA MET A 151 -2.29 10.56 -6.88
C MET A 151 -3.06 9.35 -7.42
N GLY A 152 -4.26 9.05 -6.90
CA GLY A 152 -5.04 7.85 -7.22
C GLY A 152 -4.42 6.57 -6.64
N ILE A 153 -3.66 6.69 -5.54
CA ILE A 153 -3.06 5.58 -4.81
C ILE A 153 -4.11 4.99 -3.87
N PRO A 154 -4.39 3.67 -3.95
CA PRO A 154 -5.49 3.05 -3.19
C PRO A 154 -5.14 2.73 -1.73
N ALA A 155 -3.88 2.78 -1.35
CA ALA A 155 -3.44 2.38 -0.02
C ALA A 155 -2.24 3.20 0.46
N ILE A 156 -2.14 3.40 1.77
CA ILE A 156 -0.93 3.92 2.40
C ILE A 156 -0.43 2.95 3.47
N ARG A 157 0.89 2.78 3.56
CA ARG A 157 1.52 2.13 4.71
C ARG A 157 1.45 3.06 5.91
N VAL A 158 1.09 2.51 7.06
CA VAL A 158 1.08 3.23 8.34
C VAL A 158 1.85 2.45 9.40
N ASN A 159 2.48 3.17 10.33
CA ASN A 159 3.23 2.63 11.45
C ASN A 159 2.61 3.06 12.79
N THR A 160 2.93 2.36 13.86
CA THR A 160 2.56 2.76 15.23
C THR A 160 3.46 3.86 15.78
N GLY A 161 4.69 3.94 15.28
CA GLY A 161 5.78 4.56 16.01
C GLY A 161 6.25 3.67 17.16
N ARG A 162 7.20 4.15 17.93
CA ARG A 162 7.87 3.43 19.02
C ARG A 162 8.21 4.36 20.18
N TRP A 163 8.67 3.79 21.28
CA TRP A 163 9.04 4.57 22.48
C TRP A 163 10.25 5.49 22.28
N ASP A 164 11.09 5.23 21.27
CA ASP A 164 12.38 5.93 21.02
C ASP A 164 13.36 5.83 22.22
N TYR A 165 13.27 4.71 22.94
CA TYR A 165 14.05 4.48 24.17
C TYR A 165 15.56 4.46 23.95
N TRP A 166 16.01 3.86 22.83
CA TRP A 166 17.44 3.61 22.59
C TRP A 166 18.19 4.79 21.97
N GLY A 167 17.52 5.82 21.49
CA GLY A 167 18.12 7.02 20.92
C GLY A 167 18.82 6.85 19.57
N SER A 168 19.11 5.61 19.12
CA SER A 168 19.66 5.30 17.79
C SER A 168 19.06 4.02 17.22
N PHE A 169 19.10 3.91 15.89
CA PHE A 169 18.61 2.71 15.20
C PHE A 169 19.53 1.50 15.44
N ASP A 170 20.84 1.70 15.48
CA ASP A 170 21.79 0.62 15.75
C ASP A 170 21.55 0.00 17.13
N ALA A 171 21.39 0.82 18.16
CA ALA A 171 21.05 0.32 19.50
C ALA A 171 19.69 -0.38 19.54
N LEU A 172 18.70 0.09 18.78
CA LEU A 172 17.42 -0.60 18.62
C LEU A 172 17.62 -2.00 18.02
N MET A 173 18.44 -2.13 16.99
CA MET A 173 18.72 -3.42 16.33
C MET A 173 19.53 -4.37 17.23
N GLU A 174 20.50 -3.88 17.96
CA GLU A 174 21.22 -4.65 18.99
C GLU A 174 20.28 -5.28 20.01
N HIS A 175 19.18 -4.59 20.32
CA HIS A 175 18.12 -5.06 21.22
C HIS A 175 16.94 -5.70 20.47
N ARG A 176 17.11 -6.08 19.20
CA ARG A 176 16.12 -6.78 18.37
C ARG A 176 14.78 -6.05 18.29
N GLY A 177 14.82 -4.73 18.23
CA GLY A 177 13.62 -3.89 18.18
C GLY A 177 12.81 -3.85 19.49
N ILE A 178 13.33 -4.41 20.59
CA ILE A 178 12.66 -4.41 21.89
C ILE A 178 12.98 -3.11 22.61
N GLU A 179 11.95 -2.36 22.97
CA GLU A 179 12.09 -1.14 23.76
C GLU A 179 11.33 -1.27 25.09
N LYS A 180 11.73 -0.46 26.04
CA LYS A 180 11.00 -0.31 27.30
C LYS A 180 10.10 0.92 27.20
N PRO A 181 8.91 0.88 27.84
CA PRO A 181 8.09 2.08 27.99
C PRO A 181 8.88 3.22 28.62
N LEU A 182 8.54 4.44 28.28
CA LEU A 182 9.03 5.62 28.99
C LEU A 182 8.58 5.59 30.44
N GLU A 183 9.34 6.22 31.33
CA GLU A 183 9.02 6.28 32.77
C GLU A 183 7.61 6.83 33.00
N GLY A 184 6.84 6.14 33.80
CA GLY A 184 5.45 6.50 34.09
C GLY A 184 4.41 5.99 33.10
N HIS A 185 4.82 5.27 32.05
CA HIS A 185 3.94 4.75 31.01
C HIS A 185 4.03 3.22 30.86
N THR A 186 3.08 2.66 30.13
CA THR A 186 2.97 1.22 29.88
C THR A 186 2.73 0.95 28.38
N ASP A 187 3.06 -0.27 27.92
CA ASP A 187 2.72 -0.70 26.56
C ASP A 187 1.20 -0.71 26.33
N ASP A 188 0.39 -1.00 27.37
CA ASP A 188 -1.07 -0.97 27.22
C ASP A 188 -1.60 0.44 26.93
N GLU A 189 -1.01 1.48 27.52
CA GLU A 189 -1.33 2.87 27.15
C GLU A 189 -0.93 3.16 25.70
N ALA A 190 0.27 2.76 25.25
CA ALA A 190 0.72 2.94 23.88
C ALA A 190 -0.16 2.22 22.86
N PHE A 191 -0.62 1.00 23.17
CA PHE A 191 -1.61 0.31 22.36
C PHE A 191 -2.94 1.09 22.29
N GLY A 192 -3.41 1.63 23.43
CA GLY A 192 -4.60 2.48 23.48
C GLY A 192 -4.47 3.71 22.57
N TRP A 193 -3.34 4.42 22.63
CA TRP A 193 -3.07 5.59 21.76
C TRP A 193 -3.06 5.24 20.28
N CYS A 194 -2.50 4.09 19.90
CA CYS A 194 -2.53 3.61 18.53
C CYS A 194 -3.96 3.29 18.08
N VAL A 195 -4.74 2.60 18.92
CA VAL A 195 -6.14 2.25 18.60
C VAL A 195 -6.97 3.53 18.41
N GLU A 196 -6.91 4.48 19.36
CA GLU A 196 -7.60 5.77 19.26
C GLU A 196 -7.26 6.51 17.96
N ALA A 197 -5.97 6.56 17.59
CA ALA A 197 -5.54 7.20 16.36
C ALA A 197 -6.08 6.50 15.11
N PHE A 198 -6.04 5.16 15.05
CA PHE A 198 -6.56 4.43 13.91
C PHE A 198 -8.08 4.45 13.81
N GLU A 199 -8.83 4.48 14.92
CA GLU A 199 -10.29 4.64 14.92
C GLU A 199 -10.72 5.98 14.29
N GLU A 200 -9.97 7.06 14.50
CA GLU A 200 -10.19 8.34 13.86
C GLU A 200 -9.80 8.29 12.37
N LEU A 201 -8.62 7.78 12.07
CA LEU A 201 -8.05 7.76 10.72
C LEU A 201 -8.81 6.85 9.75
N VAL A 202 -9.40 5.73 10.19
CA VAL A 202 -10.16 4.85 9.29
C VAL A 202 -11.42 5.54 8.76
N GLN A 203 -12.05 6.42 9.52
CA GLN A 203 -13.20 7.19 9.06
C GLN A 203 -12.79 8.19 7.97
N TYR A 204 -11.66 8.86 8.16
CA TYR A 204 -11.11 9.77 7.16
C TYR A 204 -10.70 9.03 5.88
N ALA A 205 -10.02 7.90 6.03
CA ALA A 205 -9.55 7.05 4.94
C ALA A 205 -10.72 6.49 4.11
N GLU A 206 -11.82 6.05 4.75
CA GLU A 206 -13.05 5.63 4.09
C GLU A 206 -13.62 6.71 3.18
N HIS A 207 -13.71 7.95 3.66
CA HIS A 207 -14.22 9.08 2.87
C HIS A 207 -13.35 9.40 1.65
N ARG A 208 -12.07 9.05 1.68
CA ARG A 208 -11.11 9.25 0.58
C ARG A 208 -10.94 8.02 -0.30
N GLY A 209 -11.45 6.86 0.11
CA GLY A 209 -11.26 5.60 -0.60
C GLY A 209 -9.82 5.10 -0.57
N VAL A 210 -9.08 5.38 0.52
CA VAL A 210 -7.68 4.98 0.73
C VAL A 210 -7.61 3.99 1.89
N THR A 211 -7.03 2.82 1.68
CA THR A 211 -6.87 1.81 2.72
C THR A 211 -5.61 2.07 3.53
N LEU A 212 -5.72 2.05 4.85
CA LEU A 212 -4.56 2.06 5.75
C LEU A 212 -4.02 0.64 5.88
N CYS A 213 -2.72 0.45 5.65
CA CYS A 213 -2.04 -0.84 5.78
C CYS A 213 -1.02 -0.75 6.92
N LEU A 214 -1.39 -1.27 8.09
CA LEU A 214 -0.51 -1.31 9.27
C LEU A 214 0.60 -2.33 9.05
N GLU A 215 1.83 -1.85 9.06
CA GLU A 215 3.01 -2.66 8.85
C GLU A 215 3.47 -3.34 10.15
N ASN A 216 3.95 -4.60 10.05
CA ASN A 216 4.77 -5.20 11.10
C ASN A 216 6.14 -4.51 11.13
N HIS A 217 6.22 -3.47 11.93
CA HIS A 217 7.38 -2.59 12.07
C HIS A 217 7.69 -2.35 13.55
N TRP A 218 8.81 -1.71 13.84
CA TRP A 218 9.25 -1.40 15.21
C TRP A 218 8.17 -0.69 16.02
N GLY A 219 8.17 -0.92 17.34
CA GLY A 219 7.16 -0.42 18.26
C GLY A 219 6.03 -1.42 18.51
N MET A 220 4.78 -0.96 18.59
CA MET A 220 3.65 -1.80 19.01
C MET A 220 3.29 -2.90 18.00
N ALA A 221 3.61 -2.73 16.73
CA ALA A 221 3.40 -3.72 15.68
C ALA A 221 4.62 -4.63 15.41
N ARG A 222 5.66 -4.60 16.25
CA ARG A 222 6.88 -5.40 16.11
C ARG A 222 6.64 -6.91 16.09
N THR A 223 5.56 -7.37 16.69
CA THR A 223 5.17 -8.78 16.71
C THR A 223 3.80 -8.97 16.06
N ALA A 224 3.56 -10.17 15.53
CA ALA A 224 2.25 -10.54 15.01
C ALA A 224 1.13 -10.34 16.05
N LYS A 225 1.41 -10.68 17.31
CA LYS A 225 0.47 -10.47 18.44
C LYS A 225 0.13 -8.99 18.62
N GLY A 226 1.14 -8.12 18.58
CA GLY A 226 0.94 -6.67 18.75
C GLY A 226 0.16 -6.06 17.59
N LEU A 227 0.54 -6.40 16.35
CA LEU A 227 -0.16 -5.97 15.15
C LEU A 227 -1.63 -6.41 15.15
N LEU A 228 -1.89 -7.70 15.41
CA LEU A 228 -3.25 -8.24 15.45
C LEU A 228 -4.08 -7.64 16.61
N ARG A 229 -3.46 -7.28 17.73
CA ARG A 229 -4.14 -6.57 18.82
C ARG A 229 -4.76 -5.27 18.34
N ILE A 230 -4.03 -4.48 17.56
CA ILE A 230 -4.51 -3.20 17.00
C ILE A 230 -5.59 -3.47 15.93
N LEU A 231 -5.31 -4.34 14.96
CA LEU A 231 -6.25 -4.64 13.88
C LEU A 231 -7.60 -5.16 14.40
N ASN A 232 -7.58 -5.99 15.46
CA ASN A 232 -8.80 -6.55 16.04
C ASN A 232 -9.55 -5.54 16.92
N ALA A 233 -8.86 -4.58 17.52
CA ALA A 233 -9.51 -3.55 18.33
C ALA A 233 -10.24 -2.53 17.45
N VAL A 234 -9.61 -2.08 16.36
CA VAL A 234 -10.20 -1.11 15.41
C VAL A 234 -11.27 -1.75 14.54
N ASP A 235 -11.09 -3.00 14.12
CA ASP A 235 -12.01 -3.84 13.34
C ASP A 235 -12.70 -3.11 12.18
N SER A 236 -11.92 -2.43 11.36
CA SER A 236 -12.40 -1.68 10.20
C SER A 236 -11.93 -2.31 8.88
N PRO A 237 -12.77 -2.33 7.82
CA PRO A 237 -12.34 -2.75 6.50
C PRO A 237 -11.31 -1.79 5.86
N TRP A 238 -11.17 -0.58 6.41
CA TRP A 238 -10.22 0.43 5.96
C TRP A 238 -8.86 0.37 6.69
N LEU A 239 -8.69 -0.60 7.62
CA LEU A 239 -7.40 -0.91 8.25
C LEU A 239 -7.02 -2.36 7.98
N GLY A 240 -6.12 -2.57 7.04
CA GLY A 240 -5.53 -3.87 6.72
C GLY A 240 -4.12 -4.04 7.28
N CYS A 241 -3.51 -5.18 6.95
CA CYS A 241 -2.12 -5.47 7.31
C CYS A 241 -1.20 -5.29 6.10
N MET A 242 -0.11 -4.56 6.26
CA MET A 242 1.06 -4.69 5.40
C MET A 242 2.00 -5.71 6.03
N LEU A 243 2.18 -6.84 5.35
CA LEU A 243 3.15 -7.84 5.75
C LEU A 243 4.51 -7.48 5.14
N ASP A 244 5.45 -7.03 5.98
CA ASP A 244 6.85 -6.88 5.59
C ASP A 244 7.62 -8.17 5.91
N THR A 245 8.35 -8.70 4.92
CA THR A 245 9.05 -9.99 5.02
C THR A 245 10.35 -9.92 5.80
N GLY A 246 10.85 -8.72 6.09
CA GLY A 246 12.16 -8.50 6.73
C GLY A 246 12.10 -7.82 8.10
N ASN A 247 10.90 -7.57 8.68
CA ASN A 247 10.81 -6.84 9.95
C ASN A 247 10.58 -7.74 11.17
N PHE A 248 10.20 -9.00 11.00
CA PHE A 248 10.18 -9.95 12.12
C PHE A 248 11.59 -10.48 12.39
N LEU A 249 12.15 -10.20 13.56
CA LEU A 249 13.49 -10.63 13.95
C LEU A 249 13.52 -12.00 14.65
N ASP A 250 12.35 -12.49 15.09
CA ASP A 250 12.16 -13.77 15.78
C ASP A 250 11.04 -14.54 15.12
N ASP A 251 11.12 -15.88 15.08
CA ASP A 251 10.06 -16.79 14.61
C ASP A 251 9.37 -16.31 13.32
N THR A 252 10.17 -15.83 12.38
CA THR A 252 9.77 -15.03 11.22
C THR A 252 8.62 -15.66 10.44
N MET A 253 8.74 -16.96 10.09
CA MET A 253 7.73 -17.63 9.29
C MET A 253 6.43 -17.85 10.08
N GLU A 254 6.52 -18.17 11.37
CA GLU A 254 5.37 -18.35 12.25
C GLU A 254 4.59 -17.02 12.41
N GLN A 255 5.32 -15.94 12.63
CA GLN A 255 4.72 -14.61 12.76
C GLN A 255 4.10 -14.13 11.43
N MET A 256 4.76 -14.35 10.29
CA MET A 256 4.17 -14.06 8.97
C MET A 256 2.89 -14.86 8.75
N GLU A 257 2.90 -16.15 9.08
CA GLU A 257 1.71 -17.00 8.94
C GLU A 257 0.55 -16.51 9.80
N ALA A 258 0.82 -16.04 11.01
CA ALA A 258 -0.20 -15.52 11.92
C ALA A 258 -0.92 -14.29 11.36
N ILE A 259 -0.22 -13.39 10.65
CA ILE A 259 -0.82 -12.16 10.09
C ILE A 259 -1.29 -12.31 8.65
N MET A 260 -0.89 -13.38 7.95
CA MET A 260 -1.22 -13.61 6.54
C MET A 260 -2.73 -13.54 6.22
N PRO A 261 -3.65 -14.05 7.07
CA PRO A 261 -5.10 -13.91 6.84
C PRO A 261 -5.61 -12.47 6.80
N ARG A 262 -4.85 -11.52 7.34
CA ARG A 262 -5.19 -10.09 7.38
C ARG A 262 -4.36 -9.27 6.38
N ALA A 263 -3.46 -9.91 5.61
CA ALA A 263 -2.58 -9.23 4.67
C ALA A 263 -3.37 -8.59 3.52
N THR A 264 -3.28 -7.28 3.42
CA THR A 264 -3.85 -6.46 2.33
C THR A 264 -2.77 -6.09 1.33
N PHE A 265 -1.55 -5.87 1.80
CA PHE A 265 -0.38 -5.51 1.02
C PHE A 265 0.85 -6.26 1.56
N VAL A 266 1.84 -6.51 0.69
CA VAL A 266 3.10 -7.15 1.11
C VAL A 266 4.28 -6.32 0.66
N GLN A 267 5.23 -6.08 1.58
CA GLN A 267 6.53 -5.50 1.30
C GLN A 267 7.59 -6.59 1.37
N ALA A 268 8.38 -6.72 0.32
CA ALA A 268 9.35 -7.79 0.17
C ALA A 268 10.77 -7.24 0.19
N LYS A 269 11.53 -7.49 1.28
CA LYS A 269 12.90 -7.01 1.43
C LYS A 269 13.91 -7.91 0.74
N THR A 270 14.96 -7.31 0.15
CA THR A 270 16.11 -8.01 -0.37
C THR A 270 17.40 -7.28 0.01
N TYR A 271 18.52 -8.05 0.14
CA TYR A 271 19.77 -7.54 0.71
C TYR A 271 20.99 -7.87 -0.16
N TYR A 272 20.88 -7.76 -1.49
CA TYR A 272 22.05 -8.00 -2.35
C TYR A 272 23.23 -7.09 -2.00
N GLY A 273 24.39 -7.68 -1.83
CA GLY A 273 25.59 -6.97 -1.38
C GLY A 273 25.71 -6.80 0.15
N GLY A 274 24.82 -7.45 0.91
CA GLY A 274 24.67 -7.28 2.36
C GLY A 274 23.66 -6.20 2.71
N GLY A 275 23.10 -6.23 3.92
CA GLY A 275 22.12 -5.23 4.38
C GLY A 275 22.75 -3.87 4.66
N VAL A 276 22.03 -2.79 4.42
CA VAL A 276 22.43 -1.41 4.80
C VAL A 276 22.34 -1.23 6.31
N TRP A 277 21.21 -1.57 6.88
CA TRP A 277 20.91 -1.40 8.30
C TRP A 277 21.03 -2.72 9.07
N TYR A 278 20.47 -3.77 8.52
CA TYR A 278 20.51 -5.14 9.03
C TYR A 278 20.25 -6.10 7.87
N GLU A 279 20.45 -7.39 8.08
CA GLU A 279 20.19 -8.41 7.07
C GLU A 279 19.53 -9.62 7.72
N LEU A 280 18.49 -10.14 7.08
CA LEU A 280 17.82 -11.36 7.50
C LEU A 280 17.83 -12.39 6.37
N PRO A 281 17.97 -13.68 6.68
CA PRO A 281 17.77 -14.74 5.70
C PRO A 281 16.28 -14.86 5.38
N ILE A 282 15.87 -14.46 4.16
CA ILE A 282 14.48 -14.52 3.71
C ILE A 282 14.31 -15.69 2.74
N ASP A 283 13.50 -16.68 3.12
CA ASP A 283 13.15 -17.83 2.27
C ASP A 283 11.91 -17.55 1.44
N TYR A 284 12.10 -16.92 0.29
CA TYR A 284 11.01 -16.58 -0.61
C TYR A 284 10.27 -17.81 -1.19
N ALA A 285 10.90 -18.97 -1.23
CA ALA A 285 10.21 -20.20 -1.65
C ALA A 285 9.13 -20.58 -0.62
N LYS A 286 9.46 -20.56 0.67
CA LYS A 286 8.48 -20.82 1.75
C LYS A 286 7.42 -19.72 1.84
N ILE A 287 7.80 -18.45 1.66
CA ILE A 287 6.82 -17.35 1.63
C ILE A 287 5.85 -17.53 0.46
N GLY A 288 6.33 -17.96 -0.72
CA GLY A 288 5.48 -18.28 -1.87
C GLY A 288 4.50 -19.44 -1.59
N GLU A 289 4.94 -20.47 -0.84
CA GLU A 289 4.06 -21.53 -0.36
C GLU A 289 2.98 -21.00 0.59
N LEU A 290 3.35 -20.11 1.50
CA LEU A 290 2.44 -19.45 2.42
C LEU A 290 1.37 -18.65 1.65
N PHE A 291 1.77 -17.88 0.64
CA PHE A 291 0.84 -17.10 -0.19
C PHE A 291 -0.15 -18.00 -0.96
N ARG A 292 0.33 -19.12 -1.49
CA ARG A 292 -0.55 -20.14 -2.13
C ARG A 292 -1.54 -20.75 -1.13
N LYS A 293 -1.06 -21.10 0.07
CA LYS A 293 -1.88 -21.64 1.15
C LYS A 293 -3.04 -20.71 1.51
N TYR A 294 -2.76 -19.42 1.66
CA TYR A 294 -3.76 -18.39 2.02
C TYR A 294 -4.42 -17.73 0.81
N LYS A 295 -4.07 -18.15 -0.41
CA LYS A 295 -4.62 -17.61 -1.67
C LYS A 295 -4.46 -16.11 -1.79
N TYR A 296 -3.34 -15.56 -1.29
CA TYR A 296 -3.05 -14.15 -1.38
C TYR A 296 -2.89 -13.72 -2.84
N ARG A 297 -3.58 -12.64 -3.26
CA ARG A 297 -3.62 -12.12 -4.63
C ARG A 297 -3.23 -10.65 -4.73
N GLY A 298 -2.93 -10.03 -3.60
CA GLY A 298 -2.52 -8.62 -3.55
C GLY A 298 -1.14 -8.38 -4.15
N TYR A 299 -0.69 -7.14 -4.08
CA TYR A 299 0.64 -6.73 -4.53
C TYR A 299 1.74 -7.27 -3.60
N VAL A 300 2.89 -7.55 -4.21
CA VAL A 300 4.16 -7.77 -3.52
C VAL A 300 5.11 -6.66 -3.98
N SER A 301 5.41 -5.71 -3.12
CA SER A 301 6.24 -4.54 -3.45
C SER A 301 7.66 -4.75 -2.95
N LEU A 302 8.65 -4.68 -3.82
CA LEU A 302 10.06 -4.79 -3.46
C LEU A 302 10.49 -3.58 -2.63
N GLU A 303 11.12 -3.84 -1.49
CA GLU A 303 11.93 -2.90 -0.75
C GLU A 303 13.38 -3.42 -0.70
N PHE A 304 14.21 -2.95 -1.63
CA PHE A 304 15.61 -3.33 -1.66
C PHE A 304 16.38 -2.53 -0.62
N GLU A 305 17.05 -3.22 0.32
CA GLU A 305 17.84 -2.64 1.41
C GLU A 305 19.30 -3.11 1.39
N GLY A 306 19.79 -3.57 0.23
CA GLY A 306 21.17 -4.05 0.09
C GLY A 306 22.16 -2.96 -0.32
N LYS A 307 23.44 -3.28 -0.19
CA LYS A 307 24.58 -2.39 -0.53
C LYS A 307 25.01 -2.45 -1.99
N GLU A 308 24.52 -3.44 -2.76
CA GLU A 308 24.82 -3.51 -4.19
C GLU A 308 24.10 -2.35 -4.92
N ALA A 309 24.68 -1.86 -6.02
CA ALA A 309 24.07 -0.79 -6.79
C ALA A 309 22.65 -1.15 -7.23
N ALA A 310 21.68 -0.24 -7.02
CA ALA A 310 20.26 -0.46 -7.29
C ALA A 310 20.00 -0.92 -8.74
N ASP A 311 20.75 -0.40 -9.72
CA ASP A 311 20.63 -0.78 -11.14
C ASP A 311 20.95 -2.24 -11.42
N VAL A 312 21.68 -2.89 -10.53
CA VAL A 312 22.03 -4.32 -10.60
C VAL A 312 21.14 -5.16 -9.70
N ALA A 313 20.93 -4.72 -8.47
CA ALA A 313 20.25 -5.48 -7.44
C ALA A 313 18.71 -5.49 -7.60
N VAL A 314 18.11 -4.37 -8.01
CA VAL A 314 16.66 -4.28 -8.17
C VAL A 314 16.14 -5.24 -9.27
N PRO A 315 16.74 -5.34 -10.47
CA PRO A 315 16.37 -6.37 -11.46
C PRO A 315 16.58 -7.81 -10.95
N LYS A 316 17.65 -8.08 -10.19
CA LYS A 316 17.86 -9.41 -9.56
C LYS A 316 16.74 -9.73 -8.56
N SER A 317 16.36 -8.73 -7.76
CA SER A 317 15.25 -8.86 -6.80
C SER A 317 13.93 -9.12 -7.51
N LEU A 318 13.63 -8.40 -8.60
CA LEU A 318 12.44 -8.65 -9.42
C LEU A 318 12.40 -10.09 -9.94
N ALA A 319 13.52 -10.59 -10.46
CA ALA A 319 13.62 -11.97 -10.94
C ALA A 319 13.37 -12.99 -9.81
N LEU A 320 13.93 -12.74 -8.61
CA LEU A 320 13.70 -13.57 -7.42
C LEU A 320 12.22 -13.58 -7.02
N LEU A 321 11.57 -12.44 -6.95
CA LEU A 321 10.15 -12.33 -6.56
C LEU A 321 9.26 -12.99 -7.61
N ARG A 322 9.48 -12.75 -8.89
CA ARG A 322 8.73 -13.40 -9.97
C ARG A 322 8.82 -14.92 -9.92
N LYS A 323 10.02 -15.46 -9.67
CA LYS A 323 10.24 -16.90 -9.54
C LYS A 323 9.36 -17.53 -8.45
N ASN A 324 9.12 -16.81 -7.36
CA ASN A 324 8.44 -17.36 -6.17
C ASN A 324 6.95 -16.99 -6.09
N PHE A 325 6.52 -15.92 -6.76
CA PHE A 325 5.14 -15.38 -6.68
C PHE A 325 4.38 -15.42 -8.02
N TYR A 326 5.03 -15.77 -9.14
CA TYR A 326 4.35 -16.15 -10.37
C TYR A 326 4.18 -17.67 -10.40
N PHE A 327 2.95 -18.14 -10.35
CA PHE A 327 2.58 -19.55 -10.42
C PHE A 327 1.22 -19.75 -11.07
#